data_9f31b1c5b5545cc8082ba13e525e4527
#
_entry.id   9f31b1c5b5545cc8082ba13e525e4527
#
_cell.length_a   1.000
_cell.length_b   1.000
_cell.length_c   1.000
_cell.angle_alpha   90.00
_cell.angle_beta   90.00
_cell.angle_gamma   90.00
#
_symmetry.space_group_name_H-M   'P 1'
#
loop_
_entity.id
_entity.type
_entity.pdbx_description
1 polymer ?
#
loop_
_entity_poly.entity_id
_entity_poly.type
_entity_poly.pdbx_seq_one_letter_code
_entity_poly.pdbx_strand_id
1 'polypeptide(L)'
;MGSLLAILSPLFRVLNRLRVWHRFPLPIALANLIALRRDLRWMNLFDTQRVPAPEPAPGDVDWRGARSPDGSHNDLGDPRMGEALARFGRNAPLPETYGETEPSVLEPNPRTISRKLLARDAFKPVPHLNVLVPAWLQFMVHDWFAHESNVRPNDETKPEDLRRPFEVPLEEDDDWHERPMRIRKTPPDPESGEADAGKPAAYRNSETHWWDASQLYGSSAARIRQVRSNPRNGRLLPDGKLALVGGHLPTETVGADIGRPGEVELAGVNGNWWLGLSVFHTIFVREHNHLCDRLKAEYPEQGKNGEWLFQKARLITAALLAKIHTVEWTPAVLHTPTLRFGMRANWWGLLGEEFERGFGRIIRSEAFGGIPQSPPEHHAAAYAMTEEFAAVYRMHSLMPDDYSFRRHADDSAIATKTLLEIAGGRAHGLYEEASLADVVYSFATANPGLLVLHNYPNTLRNLAKQAPSARTVDVAAIDILRDRERGVPRYNAFRRMLRMKAPKTFLELTGGDQATAKELEDLYGDVEQVDLLVG
;
A
#
# COMPACT_ATOMS: atom_id res chain seq x y z
N MET A 1 30.56 -3.43 -10.67
CA MET A 1 29.67 -4.37 -9.95
C MET A 1 28.44 -4.80 -10.79
N GLY A 2 27.86 -3.91 -11.58
CA GLY A 2 26.74 -4.25 -12.47
C GLY A 2 26.99 -5.41 -13.44
N SER A 3 28.17 -5.50 -14.04
CA SER A 3 28.56 -6.58 -14.97
C SER A 3 28.75 -7.94 -14.28
N LEU A 4 29.31 -7.98 -13.07
CA LEU A 4 29.50 -9.24 -12.32
C LEU A 4 28.14 -9.85 -11.90
N LEU A 5 27.22 -9.02 -11.40
CA LEU A 5 25.88 -9.48 -11.02
C LEU A 5 25.06 -9.93 -12.23
N ALA A 6 25.27 -9.34 -13.42
CA ALA A 6 24.66 -9.80 -14.66
C ALA A 6 25.12 -11.22 -15.04
N ILE A 7 26.41 -11.52 -14.86
CA ILE A 7 26.97 -12.85 -15.10
C ILE A 7 26.48 -13.87 -14.08
N LEU A 8 26.28 -13.46 -12.82
CA LEU A 8 25.81 -14.34 -11.74
C LEU A 8 24.29 -14.60 -11.78
N SER A 9 23.50 -13.76 -12.45
CA SER A 9 22.06 -13.89 -12.51
C SER A 9 21.58 -15.26 -13.05
N PRO A 10 22.14 -15.82 -14.15
CA PRO A 10 21.79 -17.18 -14.61
C PRO A 10 22.11 -18.26 -13.57
N LEU A 11 23.24 -18.15 -12.86
CA LEU A 11 23.61 -19.08 -11.79
C LEU A 11 22.59 -19.04 -10.66
N PHE A 12 22.16 -17.86 -10.22
CA PHE A 12 21.14 -17.72 -9.18
C PHE A 12 19.77 -18.27 -9.63
N ARG A 13 19.41 -18.18 -10.91
CA ARG A 13 18.19 -18.83 -11.45
C ARG A 13 18.23 -20.35 -11.30
N VAL A 14 19.39 -20.96 -11.50
CA VAL A 14 19.56 -22.42 -11.29
C VAL A 14 19.53 -22.77 -9.80
N LEU A 15 20.27 -22.06 -8.96
CA LEU A 15 20.31 -22.29 -7.52
C LEU A 15 18.93 -22.18 -6.87
N ASN A 16 18.11 -21.21 -7.28
CA ASN A 16 16.77 -20.99 -6.75
C ASN A 16 15.77 -22.09 -7.12
N ARG A 17 16.05 -22.90 -8.17
CA ARG A 17 15.26 -24.12 -8.46
C ARG A 17 15.52 -25.23 -7.45
N LEU A 18 16.70 -25.25 -6.84
CA LEU A 18 17.10 -26.25 -5.86
C LEU A 18 16.65 -25.87 -4.44
N ARG A 19 16.79 -24.59 -4.09
CA ARG A 19 16.46 -24.12 -2.74
C ARG A 19 16.03 -22.64 -2.80
N VAL A 20 15.02 -22.27 -2.00
CA VAL A 20 14.55 -20.87 -1.91
C VAL A 20 15.67 -19.97 -1.43
N TRP A 21 15.83 -18.80 -2.04
CA TRP A 21 16.94 -17.86 -1.84
C TRP A 21 17.26 -17.51 -0.37
N HIS A 22 16.23 -17.31 0.47
CA HIS A 22 16.42 -16.95 1.89
C HIS A 22 16.94 -18.11 2.77
N ARG A 23 16.94 -19.34 2.25
CA ARG A 23 17.49 -20.53 2.95
C ARG A 23 18.95 -20.82 2.63
N PHE A 24 19.58 -20.05 1.73
CA PHE A 24 21.02 -20.10 1.49
C PHE A 24 21.79 -19.42 2.63
N PRO A 25 23.10 -19.72 2.79
CA PRO A 25 23.97 -18.91 3.65
C PRO A 25 23.85 -17.42 3.34
N LEU A 26 23.86 -16.58 4.38
CA LEU A 26 23.56 -15.14 4.29
C LEU A 26 24.23 -14.41 3.14
N PRO A 27 25.56 -14.55 2.87
CA PRO A 27 26.21 -13.86 1.76
C PRO A 27 25.65 -14.24 0.38
N ILE A 28 25.32 -15.52 0.18
CA ILE A 28 24.73 -16.04 -1.08
C ILE A 28 23.29 -15.54 -1.21
N ALA A 29 22.52 -15.57 -0.14
CA ALA A 29 21.15 -15.07 -0.11
C ALA A 29 21.08 -13.58 -0.45
N LEU A 30 21.97 -12.77 0.12
CA LEU A 30 22.07 -11.33 -0.17
C LEU A 30 22.49 -11.06 -1.61
N ALA A 31 23.50 -11.75 -2.11
CA ALA A 31 23.94 -11.60 -3.51
C ALA A 31 22.82 -11.99 -4.49
N ASN A 32 22.06 -13.05 -4.21
CA ASN A 32 20.90 -13.46 -4.98
C ASN A 32 19.78 -12.41 -4.93
N LEU A 33 19.49 -11.86 -3.76
CA LEU A 33 18.48 -10.82 -3.60
C LEU A 33 18.84 -9.53 -4.35
N ILE A 34 20.12 -9.11 -4.29
CA ILE A 34 20.62 -7.94 -5.05
C ILE A 34 20.51 -8.19 -6.56
N ALA A 35 20.86 -9.39 -7.03
CA ALA A 35 20.73 -9.75 -8.44
C ALA A 35 19.27 -9.77 -8.90
N LEU A 36 18.35 -10.31 -8.08
CA LEU A 36 16.92 -10.31 -8.34
C LEU A 36 16.36 -8.87 -8.39
N ARG A 37 16.68 -8.05 -7.38
CA ARG A 37 16.29 -6.63 -7.35
C ARG A 37 16.73 -5.90 -8.61
N ARG A 38 17.97 -6.13 -9.06
CA ARG A 38 18.47 -5.54 -10.30
C ARG A 38 17.64 -5.97 -11.50
N ASP A 39 17.38 -7.26 -11.66
CA ASP A 39 16.61 -7.77 -12.82
C ASP A 39 15.19 -7.19 -12.81
N LEU A 40 14.50 -7.21 -11.67
CA LEU A 40 13.18 -6.62 -11.53
C LEU A 40 13.17 -5.13 -11.85
N ARG A 41 14.20 -4.39 -11.42
CA ARG A 41 14.30 -2.95 -11.65
C ARG A 41 14.50 -2.59 -13.12
N TRP A 42 15.31 -3.35 -13.86
CA TRP A 42 15.67 -3.03 -15.24
C TRP A 42 14.73 -3.62 -16.29
N MET A 43 14.07 -4.73 -15.98
CA MET A 43 13.30 -5.46 -16.98
C MET A 43 11.81 -5.10 -17.00
N ASN A 44 11.27 -4.58 -15.90
CA ASN A 44 9.84 -4.59 -15.66
C ASN A 44 9.21 -3.19 -15.51
N LEU A 45 9.99 -2.14 -15.25
CA LEU A 45 9.48 -0.76 -15.13
C LEU A 45 9.44 -0.06 -16.49
N PHE A 46 8.67 -0.59 -17.42
CA PHE A 46 8.80 -0.23 -18.84
C PHE A 46 8.07 1.05 -19.25
N ASP A 47 7.05 1.50 -18.58
CA ASP A 47 6.20 2.61 -19.04
C ASP A 47 6.02 3.74 -18.02
N THR A 48 6.88 3.80 -17.03
CA THR A 48 6.77 4.77 -15.92
C THR A 48 7.12 6.20 -16.32
N GLN A 49 7.68 6.41 -17.52
CA GLN A 49 8.13 7.71 -18.01
C GLN A 49 7.08 8.43 -18.89
N ARG A 50 5.96 7.79 -19.17
CA ARG A 50 4.90 8.39 -20.02
C ARG A 50 3.92 9.18 -19.20
N VAL A 51 4.36 10.28 -18.71
CA VAL A 51 3.55 11.27 -18.02
C VAL A 51 3.52 12.54 -18.87
N PRO A 52 2.43 13.32 -18.92
CA PRO A 52 2.38 14.61 -19.63
C PRO A 52 3.54 15.53 -19.25
N ALA A 53 4.03 16.40 -20.13
CA ALA A 53 5.18 17.27 -19.83
C ALA A 53 4.92 18.12 -18.57
N PRO A 54 5.82 18.14 -17.57
CA PRO A 54 5.60 18.89 -16.34
C PRO A 54 5.48 20.36 -16.68
N GLU A 55 4.65 21.06 -15.93
CA GLU A 55 4.77 22.49 -15.90
C GLU A 55 6.18 22.85 -15.42
N PRO A 56 6.79 23.92 -15.95
CA PRO A 56 8.09 24.37 -15.47
C PRO A 56 8.01 24.56 -13.95
N ALA A 57 8.99 24.03 -13.23
CA ALA A 57 9.09 24.29 -11.81
C ALA A 57 9.04 25.81 -11.57
N PRO A 58 8.28 26.30 -10.57
CA PRO A 58 8.39 27.68 -10.15
C PRO A 58 9.88 27.97 -9.90
N GLY A 59 10.46 28.94 -10.61
CA GLY A 59 11.90 29.16 -10.67
C GLY A 59 12.61 29.49 -9.36
N ASP A 60 11.87 29.62 -8.25
CA ASP A 60 12.35 30.10 -6.98
C ASP A 60 12.40 29.01 -5.88
N VAL A 61 12.03 27.75 -6.17
CA VAL A 61 12.01 26.68 -5.17
C VAL A 61 13.25 25.78 -5.30
N ASP A 62 14.05 25.71 -4.23
CA ASP A 62 15.12 24.70 -4.13
C ASP A 62 14.52 23.33 -3.74
N TRP A 63 14.20 22.52 -4.74
CA TRP A 63 13.65 21.18 -4.58
C TRP A 63 14.58 20.18 -3.89
N ARG A 64 15.86 20.51 -3.67
CA ARG A 64 16.74 19.70 -2.83
C ARG A 64 16.32 19.76 -1.35
N GLY A 65 15.68 20.85 -0.96
CA GLY A 65 15.26 21.09 0.41
C GLY A 65 13.75 21.14 0.63
N ALA A 66 12.94 20.78 -0.35
CA ALA A 66 11.48 20.82 -0.34
C ALA A 66 10.89 19.62 -1.08
N ARG A 67 9.57 19.43 -0.99
CA ARG A 67 8.80 18.48 -1.78
C ARG A 67 7.67 19.20 -2.50
N SER A 68 7.47 18.88 -3.78
CA SER A 68 6.31 19.33 -4.52
C SER A 68 5.02 18.72 -3.94
N PRO A 69 3.86 19.32 -4.18
CA PRO A 69 2.60 18.74 -3.73
C PRO A 69 2.25 17.40 -4.39
N ASP A 70 2.61 17.21 -5.64
CA ASP A 70 2.23 16.11 -6.51
C ASP A 70 3.33 15.05 -6.71
N GLY A 71 4.46 15.18 -6.00
CA GLY A 71 5.59 14.26 -6.11
C GLY A 71 6.53 14.53 -7.30
N SER A 72 6.25 15.55 -8.12
CA SER A 72 7.19 16.02 -9.13
C SER A 72 8.47 16.56 -8.49
N HIS A 73 9.58 16.60 -9.22
CA HIS A 73 10.88 17.11 -8.75
C HIS A 73 11.49 16.37 -7.53
N ASN A 74 10.96 15.21 -7.14
CA ASN A 74 11.61 14.34 -6.15
C ASN A 74 12.85 13.65 -6.75
N ASP A 75 12.85 13.41 -8.05
CA ASP A 75 14.04 13.12 -8.84
C ASP A 75 14.40 14.35 -9.67
N LEU A 76 15.57 14.95 -9.43
CA LEU A 76 15.97 16.16 -10.13
C LEU A 76 16.53 15.89 -11.54
N GLY A 77 16.87 14.64 -11.85
CA GLY A 77 17.30 14.21 -13.17
C GLY A 77 16.12 13.89 -14.11
N ASP A 78 14.97 13.50 -13.53
CA ASP A 78 13.71 13.28 -14.21
C ASP A 78 12.56 13.82 -13.34
N PRO A 79 12.25 15.11 -13.45
CA PRO A 79 11.32 15.80 -12.55
C PRO A 79 9.91 15.21 -12.50
N ARG A 80 9.54 14.38 -13.46
CA ARG A 80 8.19 13.76 -13.52
C ARG A 80 8.15 12.35 -12.99
N MET A 81 9.30 11.82 -12.65
CA MET A 81 9.41 10.48 -12.11
C MET A 81 8.56 10.33 -10.84
N GLY A 82 7.62 9.41 -10.89
CA GLY A 82 6.80 9.06 -9.75
C GLY A 82 5.79 10.13 -9.29
N GLU A 83 5.48 11.14 -10.11
CA GLU A 83 4.44 12.11 -9.78
C GLU A 83 3.03 11.46 -9.73
N ALA A 84 2.10 12.11 -9.07
CA ALA A 84 0.69 11.70 -9.05
C ALA A 84 0.13 11.62 -10.47
N LEU A 85 -0.70 10.64 -10.76
CA LEU A 85 -1.23 10.27 -12.07
C LEU A 85 -0.22 9.62 -13.01
N ALA A 86 1.03 9.41 -12.61
CA ALA A 86 1.94 8.53 -13.33
C ALA A 86 1.40 7.09 -13.34
N ARG A 87 1.78 6.32 -14.35
CA ARG A 87 1.37 4.92 -14.50
C ARG A 87 2.03 4.02 -13.47
N PHE A 88 1.26 3.02 -13.00
CA PHE A 88 1.88 1.91 -12.28
C PHE A 88 2.92 1.22 -13.16
N GLY A 89 4.05 0.89 -12.56
CA GLY A 89 5.04 0.01 -13.17
C GLY A 89 4.65 -1.46 -13.06
N ARG A 90 5.53 -2.33 -13.58
CA ARG A 90 5.35 -3.78 -13.51
C ARG A 90 6.60 -4.45 -12.96
N ASN A 91 6.44 -5.53 -12.21
CA ASN A 91 7.53 -6.42 -11.83
C ASN A 91 7.53 -7.71 -12.65
N ALA A 92 6.42 -8.07 -13.26
CA ALA A 92 6.32 -9.21 -14.17
C ALA A 92 6.70 -8.81 -15.61
N PRO A 93 7.29 -9.71 -16.40
CA PRO A 93 7.55 -9.47 -17.81
C PRO A 93 6.28 -9.12 -18.58
N LEU A 94 6.37 -8.18 -19.51
CA LEU A 94 5.23 -7.70 -20.30
C LEU A 94 4.28 -8.78 -20.82
N PRO A 95 4.77 -9.87 -21.44
CA PRO A 95 3.89 -10.92 -21.95
C PRO A 95 3.04 -11.63 -20.88
N GLU A 96 3.41 -11.49 -19.59
CA GLU A 96 2.71 -12.09 -18.46
C GLU A 96 1.79 -11.10 -17.75
N THR A 97 1.61 -9.87 -18.27
CA THR A 97 0.90 -8.78 -17.59
C THR A 97 -0.35 -8.31 -18.34
N TYR A 98 -0.81 -9.04 -19.34
CA TYR A 98 -2.10 -8.78 -19.96
C TYR A 98 -3.22 -9.09 -18.97
N GLY A 99 -4.14 -8.12 -18.80
CA GLY A 99 -5.35 -8.33 -18.02
C GLY A 99 -6.20 -9.42 -18.64
N GLU A 100 -6.81 -10.22 -17.79
CA GLU A 100 -7.78 -11.21 -18.21
C GLU A 100 -9.09 -10.54 -18.63
N THR A 101 -9.75 -11.07 -19.65
CA THR A 101 -11.04 -10.60 -20.16
C THR A 101 -12.12 -11.63 -19.89
N GLU A 102 -13.40 -11.25 -20.05
CA GLU A 102 -14.49 -12.21 -19.98
C GLU A 102 -14.38 -13.26 -21.11
N PRO A 103 -14.60 -14.58 -20.83
CA PRO A 103 -15.04 -15.12 -19.54
C PRO A 103 -13.91 -15.37 -18.53
N SER A 104 -12.63 -15.43 -18.93
CA SER A 104 -11.52 -15.93 -18.08
C SER A 104 -11.31 -15.11 -16.79
N VAL A 105 -11.55 -13.79 -16.81
CA VAL A 105 -11.44 -12.95 -15.62
C VAL A 105 -12.42 -13.37 -14.51
N LEU A 106 -13.52 -14.05 -14.86
CA LEU A 106 -14.52 -14.57 -13.93
C LEU A 106 -14.31 -16.04 -13.55
N GLU A 107 -13.28 -16.69 -14.09
CA GLU A 107 -13.02 -18.12 -13.88
C GLU A 107 -11.63 -18.37 -13.24
N PRO A 108 -11.60 -19.17 -12.17
CA PRO A 108 -12.73 -19.64 -11.36
C PRO A 108 -13.49 -18.48 -10.71
N ASN A 109 -14.77 -18.70 -10.41
CA ASN A 109 -15.66 -17.64 -9.94
C ASN A 109 -15.15 -16.96 -8.65
N PRO A 110 -14.87 -15.64 -8.66
CA PRO A 110 -14.27 -14.95 -7.51
C PRO A 110 -15.18 -14.91 -6.28
N ARG A 111 -16.51 -14.91 -6.46
CA ARG A 111 -17.46 -14.96 -5.34
C ARG A 111 -17.48 -16.36 -4.72
N THR A 112 -17.46 -17.42 -5.52
CA THR A 112 -17.35 -18.80 -5.01
C THR A 112 -16.05 -19.00 -4.24
N ILE A 113 -14.92 -18.47 -4.73
CA ILE A 113 -13.63 -18.50 -4.00
C ILE A 113 -13.75 -17.75 -2.68
N SER A 114 -14.32 -16.53 -2.68
CA SER A 114 -14.56 -15.75 -1.46
C SER A 114 -15.39 -16.55 -0.44
N ARG A 115 -16.45 -17.22 -0.88
CA ARG A 115 -17.35 -17.98 0.01
C ARG A 115 -16.72 -19.25 0.54
N LYS A 116 -16.07 -20.04 -0.32
CA LYS A 116 -15.62 -21.40 0.02
C LYS A 116 -14.22 -21.44 0.61
N LEU A 117 -13.29 -20.58 0.16
CA LEU A 117 -11.90 -20.63 0.62
C LEU A 117 -11.52 -19.51 1.59
N LEU A 118 -12.17 -18.34 1.52
CA LEU A 118 -11.75 -17.19 2.29
C LEU A 118 -12.63 -16.93 3.51
N ALA A 119 -13.91 -17.34 3.47
CA ALA A 119 -14.85 -17.16 4.57
C ALA A 119 -14.28 -17.67 5.90
N ARG A 120 -14.47 -16.88 6.95
CA ARG A 120 -14.00 -17.17 8.31
C ARG A 120 -15.16 -17.75 9.13
N ASP A 121 -15.02 -18.99 9.60
CA ASP A 121 -15.91 -19.59 10.58
C ASP A 121 -15.49 -19.23 12.01
N ALA A 122 -14.16 -19.20 12.22
CA ALA A 122 -13.55 -18.79 13.48
C ALA A 122 -12.32 -17.93 13.23
N PHE A 123 -12.16 -16.89 14.04
CA PHE A 123 -10.99 -16.03 13.96
C PHE A 123 -9.70 -16.78 14.33
N LYS A 124 -8.72 -16.76 13.44
CA LYS A 124 -7.39 -17.35 13.65
C LYS A 124 -6.38 -16.23 13.89
N PRO A 125 -5.96 -15.94 15.14
CA PRO A 125 -5.06 -14.81 15.43
C PRO A 125 -3.59 -15.14 15.12
N VAL A 126 -2.81 -14.09 14.87
CA VAL A 126 -1.34 -14.13 14.87
C VAL A 126 -0.82 -13.77 16.26
N PRO A 127 -0.30 -14.72 17.07
CA PRO A 127 -0.01 -14.47 18.47
C PRO A 127 1.20 -13.58 18.75
N HIS A 128 2.03 -13.30 17.76
CA HIS A 128 3.27 -12.51 17.90
C HIS A 128 3.20 -11.12 17.24
N LEU A 129 2.03 -10.75 16.69
CA LEU A 129 1.75 -9.43 16.14
C LEU A 129 0.57 -8.79 16.86
N ASN A 130 0.38 -7.49 16.68
CA ASN A 130 -0.76 -6.76 17.22
C ASN A 130 -1.51 -5.97 16.13
N VAL A 131 -2.68 -5.43 16.48
CA VAL A 131 -3.58 -4.73 15.54
C VAL A 131 -2.97 -3.43 15.00
N LEU A 132 -1.91 -2.90 15.61
CA LEU A 132 -1.17 -1.78 15.02
C LEU A 132 -0.50 -2.17 13.68
N VAL A 133 -0.24 -3.48 13.44
CA VAL A 133 0.37 -3.94 12.18
C VAL A 133 -0.52 -3.69 10.96
N PRO A 134 -1.79 -4.12 10.90
CA PRO A 134 -2.68 -3.80 9.78
C PRO A 134 -3.02 -2.31 9.70
N ALA A 135 -3.12 -1.61 10.83
CA ALA A 135 -3.35 -0.17 10.84
C ALA A 135 -2.18 0.61 10.22
N TRP A 136 -0.93 0.26 10.57
CA TRP A 136 0.28 0.80 9.95
C TRP A 136 0.37 0.44 8.47
N LEU A 137 0.06 -0.80 8.11
CA LEU A 137 0.06 -1.24 6.71
C LEU A 137 -0.81 -0.32 5.85
N GLN A 138 -2.07 -0.13 6.22
CA GLN A 138 -2.99 0.70 5.46
C GLN A 138 -2.59 2.18 5.48
N PHE A 139 -2.08 2.68 6.62
CA PHE A 139 -1.52 4.02 6.71
C PHE A 139 -0.40 4.27 5.70
N MET A 140 0.49 3.29 5.50
CA MET A 140 1.56 3.37 4.50
C MET A 140 1.07 3.15 3.07
N VAL A 141 0.07 2.27 2.87
CA VAL A 141 -0.54 2.08 1.54
C VAL A 141 -1.17 3.37 1.02
N HIS A 142 -1.77 4.17 1.89
CA HIS A 142 -2.33 5.47 1.53
C HIS A 142 -1.28 6.51 1.09
N ASP A 143 0.00 6.30 1.44
CA ASP A 143 1.12 7.10 0.90
C ASP A 143 1.50 6.71 -0.52
N TRP A 144 1.38 5.42 -0.85
CA TRP A 144 2.07 4.85 -2.00
C TRP A 144 1.23 4.71 -3.25
N PHE A 145 -0.04 4.36 -3.10
CA PHE A 145 -0.88 4.11 -4.26
C PHE A 145 -2.39 4.18 -3.99
N ALA A 146 -3.08 4.70 -4.98
CA ALA A 146 -4.51 4.54 -5.15
C ALA A 146 -4.82 4.51 -6.65
N HIS A 147 -5.56 3.50 -7.10
CA HIS A 147 -6.10 3.52 -8.46
C HIS A 147 -7.20 4.57 -8.58
N GLU A 148 -7.36 5.13 -9.77
CA GLU A 148 -8.48 6.04 -10.04
C GLU A 148 -9.84 5.37 -9.73
N SER A 149 -10.84 6.20 -9.45
CA SER A 149 -12.19 5.73 -9.14
C SER A 149 -12.75 4.82 -10.25
N ASN A 150 -13.29 3.66 -9.85
CA ASN A 150 -13.88 2.70 -10.80
C ASN A 150 -15.00 3.34 -11.62
N VAL A 151 -15.08 2.97 -12.90
CA VAL A 151 -16.02 3.54 -13.88
C VAL A 151 -17.46 3.34 -13.43
N ARG A 152 -18.25 4.42 -13.43
CA ARG A 152 -19.67 4.36 -13.12
C ARG A 152 -20.49 4.00 -14.37
N PRO A 153 -21.53 3.16 -14.25
CA PRO A 153 -22.37 2.80 -15.41
C PRO A 153 -23.01 3.99 -16.12
N ASN A 154 -23.27 5.08 -15.40
CA ASN A 154 -23.85 6.32 -15.92
C ASN A 154 -22.84 7.39 -16.29
N ASP A 155 -21.57 7.10 -16.34
CA ASP A 155 -20.51 8.01 -16.76
C ASP A 155 -20.38 7.99 -18.29
N GLU A 156 -21.15 8.83 -18.97
CA GLU A 156 -21.16 8.90 -20.44
C GLU A 156 -19.86 9.40 -21.04
N THR A 157 -18.92 9.90 -20.23
CA THR A 157 -17.58 10.31 -20.70
C THR A 157 -16.67 9.10 -20.95
N LYS A 158 -17.06 7.92 -20.48
CA LYS A 158 -16.29 6.67 -20.63
C LYS A 158 -16.92 5.76 -21.70
N PRO A 159 -16.09 4.96 -22.41
CA PRO A 159 -16.56 3.97 -23.37
C PRO A 159 -17.60 3.01 -22.77
N GLU A 160 -18.51 2.50 -23.59
CA GLU A 160 -19.62 1.63 -23.14
C GLU A 160 -19.12 0.32 -22.49
N ASP A 161 -18.11 -0.30 -23.05
CA ASP A 161 -17.48 -1.51 -22.54
C ASP A 161 -16.87 -1.34 -21.14
N LEU A 162 -16.35 -0.14 -20.83
CA LEU A 162 -15.84 0.20 -19.50
C LEU A 162 -16.99 0.52 -18.52
N ARG A 163 -18.09 1.10 -18.99
CA ARG A 163 -19.27 1.39 -18.16
C ARG A 163 -20.02 0.12 -17.75
N ARG A 164 -19.94 -0.94 -18.55
CA ARG A 164 -20.53 -2.23 -18.25
C ARG A 164 -19.70 -2.94 -17.18
N PRO A 165 -20.25 -3.15 -15.96
CA PRO A 165 -19.54 -3.85 -14.90
C PRO A 165 -19.30 -5.31 -15.26
N PHE A 166 -18.33 -5.95 -14.62
CA PHE A 166 -18.25 -7.41 -14.59
C PHE A 166 -19.48 -7.97 -13.89
N GLU A 167 -20.11 -8.97 -14.49
CA GLU A 167 -21.29 -9.65 -13.96
C GLU A 167 -20.89 -11.04 -13.46
N VAL A 168 -20.57 -11.12 -12.15
CA VAL A 168 -20.15 -12.36 -11.49
C VAL A 168 -21.40 -13.23 -11.23
N PRO A 169 -21.52 -14.43 -11.83
CA PRO A 169 -22.62 -15.32 -11.59
C PRO A 169 -22.62 -15.83 -10.15
N LEU A 170 -23.79 -16.09 -9.59
CA LEU A 170 -23.97 -16.53 -8.20
C LEU A 170 -24.53 -17.96 -8.16
N GLU A 171 -24.04 -18.76 -7.21
CA GLU A 171 -24.61 -20.07 -6.89
C GLU A 171 -26.04 -19.91 -6.36
N GLU A 172 -26.89 -20.93 -6.49
CA GLU A 172 -28.30 -20.85 -6.12
C GLU A 172 -28.49 -20.50 -4.64
N ASP A 173 -27.63 -21.02 -3.79
CA ASP A 173 -27.62 -20.83 -2.34
C ASP A 173 -26.92 -19.56 -1.86
N ASP A 174 -26.38 -18.71 -2.78
CA ASP A 174 -25.75 -17.45 -2.41
C ASP A 174 -26.81 -16.42 -2.00
N ASP A 175 -26.70 -15.89 -0.80
CA ASP A 175 -27.60 -14.90 -0.20
C ASP A 175 -27.34 -13.46 -0.66
N TRP A 176 -26.50 -13.27 -1.67
CA TRP A 176 -26.18 -11.93 -2.20
C TRP A 176 -27.43 -11.22 -2.73
N HIS A 177 -27.60 -9.99 -2.35
CA HIS A 177 -28.82 -9.20 -2.57
C HIS A 177 -29.12 -8.83 -4.04
N GLU A 178 -28.15 -8.94 -4.93
CA GLU A 178 -28.28 -8.60 -6.36
C GLU A 178 -27.71 -9.73 -7.23
N ARG A 179 -28.48 -10.22 -8.19
CA ARG A 179 -28.07 -11.29 -9.13
C ARG A 179 -28.04 -10.78 -10.57
N PRO A 180 -26.89 -10.84 -11.28
CA PRO A 180 -25.53 -11.23 -10.83
C PRO A 180 -24.91 -10.17 -9.90
N MET A 181 -23.81 -10.55 -9.18
CA MET A 181 -22.99 -9.57 -8.47
C MET A 181 -22.27 -8.69 -9.47
N ARG A 182 -22.38 -7.35 -9.33
CA ARG A 182 -21.77 -6.40 -10.24
C ARG A 182 -20.54 -5.72 -9.64
N ILE A 183 -19.39 -5.87 -10.33
CA ILE A 183 -18.13 -5.24 -9.95
C ILE A 183 -17.70 -4.27 -11.06
N ARG A 184 -17.57 -2.97 -10.74
CA ARG A 184 -17.20 -1.94 -11.69
C ARG A 184 -15.76 -2.15 -12.18
N LYS A 185 -15.47 -1.80 -13.44
CA LYS A 185 -14.14 -1.89 -14.05
C LYS A 185 -13.20 -0.76 -13.61
N THR A 186 -11.90 -1.04 -13.59
CA THR A 186 -10.86 -0.02 -13.38
C THR A 186 -10.68 0.75 -14.70
N PRO A 187 -10.66 2.09 -14.69
CA PRO A 187 -10.37 2.84 -15.91
C PRO A 187 -8.89 2.64 -16.28
N PRO A 188 -8.58 2.24 -17.52
CA PRO A 188 -7.21 2.30 -18.02
C PRO A 188 -6.79 3.76 -18.19
N ASP A 189 -5.49 3.99 -18.33
CA ASP A 189 -4.96 5.33 -18.59
C ASP A 189 -5.56 5.93 -19.86
N PRO A 190 -6.26 7.08 -19.77
CA PRO A 190 -6.90 7.72 -20.91
C PRO A 190 -5.89 8.29 -21.94
N GLU A 191 -4.61 8.40 -21.58
CA GLU A 191 -3.56 8.86 -22.49
C GLU A 191 -2.86 7.70 -23.23
N SER A 192 -3.38 6.48 -23.12
CA SER A 192 -2.92 5.36 -23.94
C SER A 192 -3.14 5.67 -25.43
N GLY A 193 -2.06 5.59 -26.22
CA GLY A 193 -2.05 5.96 -27.62
C GLY A 193 -1.48 4.87 -28.53
N GLU A 194 -1.21 5.21 -29.82
CA GLU A 194 -0.65 4.28 -30.80
C GLU A 194 0.63 3.57 -30.32
N ALA A 195 1.45 4.27 -29.54
CA ALA A 195 2.67 3.70 -28.99
C ALA A 195 2.43 2.60 -27.93
N ASP A 196 1.20 2.45 -27.45
CA ASP A 196 0.78 1.40 -26.51
C ASP A 196 0.04 0.27 -27.23
N ALA A 197 -0.16 0.38 -28.53
CA ALA A 197 -0.82 -0.66 -29.31
C ALA A 197 -0.09 -2.01 -29.15
N GLY A 198 -0.85 -3.04 -28.78
CA GLY A 198 -0.32 -4.38 -28.53
C GLY A 198 0.43 -4.54 -27.19
N LYS A 199 0.36 -3.55 -26.29
CA LYS A 199 0.85 -3.67 -24.91
C LYS A 199 -0.31 -3.92 -23.93
N PRO A 200 -0.01 -4.46 -22.73
CA PRO A 200 -0.99 -4.54 -21.65
C PRO A 200 -1.57 -3.17 -21.30
N ALA A 201 -2.82 -3.14 -20.83
CA ALA A 201 -3.39 -1.93 -20.29
C ALA A 201 -2.57 -1.38 -19.12
N ALA A 202 -2.35 -0.07 -19.12
CA ALA A 202 -1.71 0.64 -18.02
C ALA A 202 -2.78 1.38 -17.21
N TYR A 203 -2.54 1.54 -15.91
CA TYR A 203 -3.42 2.24 -14.97
C TYR A 203 -2.66 3.36 -14.28
N ARG A 204 -3.35 4.44 -13.89
CA ARG A 204 -2.75 5.57 -13.19
C ARG A 204 -2.81 5.38 -11.69
N ASN A 205 -1.76 5.84 -11.02
CA ASN A 205 -1.76 6.04 -9.58
C ASN A 205 -2.20 7.46 -9.26
N SER A 206 -3.29 7.66 -8.55
CA SER A 206 -3.76 8.99 -8.16
C SER A 206 -2.93 9.63 -7.05
N GLU A 207 -2.13 8.84 -6.34
CA GLU A 207 -1.17 9.33 -5.35
C GLU A 207 0.24 9.42 -5.94
N THR A 208 1.15 10.11 -5.26
CA THR A 208 2.56 10.10 -5.64
C THR A 208 3.14 8.69 -5.41
N HIS A 209 4.09 8.26 -6.24
CA HIS A 209 4.76 6.98 -6.05
C HIS A 209 5.85 7.04 -4.97
N TRP A 210 6.16 8.25 -4.47
CA TRP A 210 7.23 8.48 -3.52
C TRP A 210 6.77 8.22 -2.07
N TRP A 211 7.72 7.90 -1.22
CA TRP A 211 7.51 7.84 0.22
C TRP A 211 7.65 9.26 0.78
N ASP A 212 6.71 10.11 0.45
CA ASP A 212 6.73 11.54 0.76
C ASP A 212 5.67 11.98 1.78
N ALA A 213 5.06 10.98 2.44
CA ALA A 213 4.03 11.14 3.46
C ALA A 213 2.74 11.78 2.92
N SER A 214 2.38 11.51 1.67
CA SER A 214 1.16 12.04 1.04
C SER A 214 -0.12 11.63 1.78
N GLN A 215 -0.14 10.53 2.50
CA GLN A 215 -1.27 10.18 3.38
C GLN A 215 -1.57 11.26 4.42
N LEU A 216 -0.53 11.98 4.90
CA LEU A 216 -0.71 13.10 5.85
C LEU A 216 -0.99 14.42 5.14
N TYR A 217 -0.32 14.68 4.01
CA TYR A 217 -0.28 15.98 3.36
C TYR A 217 -1.18 16.06 2.14
N GLY A 218 -1.43 14.96 1.45
CA GLY A 218 -2.11 14.87 0.16
C GLY A 218 -1.16 15.00 -1.03
N SER A 219 -1.67 14.62 -2.20
CA SER A 219 -0.95 14.64 -3.48
C SER A 219 -1.34 15.82 -4.37
N SER A 220 -1.82 16.92 -3.77
CA SER A 220 -2.14 18.15 -4.50
C SER A 220 -1.98 19.40 -3.63
N ALA A 221 -1.70 20.54 -4.28
CA ALA A 221 -1.58 21.84 -3.58
C ALA A 221 -2.86 22.22 -2.81
N ALA A 222 -4.02 21.88 -3.35
CA ALA A 222 -5.31 22.13 -2.71
C ALA A 222 -5.44 21.34 -1.41
N ARG A 223 -5.09 20.04 -1.43
CA ARG A 223 -5.16 19.16 -0.24
C ARG A 223 -4.16 19.56 0.82
N ILE A 224 -2.91 19.87 0.44
CA ILE A 224 -1.90 20.42 1.36
C ILE A 224 -2.40 21.68 2.04
N ARG A 225 -3.03 22.59 1.28
CA ARG A 225 -3.60 23.80 1.85
C ARG A 225 -4.70 23.49 2.88
N GLN A 226 -5.57 22.52 2.61
CA GLN A 226 -6.66 22.15 3.53
C GLN A 226 -6.11 21.63 4.86
N VAL A 227 -5.19 20.64 4.85
CA VAL A 227 -4.63 20.06 6.09
C VAL A 227 -3.80 21.05 6.91
N ARG A 228 -3.32 22.13 6.29
CA ARG A 228 -2.57 23.24 6.93
C ARG A 228 -3.46 24.40 7.36
N SER A 229 -4.74 24.36 7.07
CA SER A 229 -5.64 25.48 7.33
C SER A 229 -6.39 25.31 8.65
N ASN A 230 -6.61 26.42 9.36
CA ASN A 230 -7.51 26.44 10.49
C ASN A 230 -8.94 26.13 10.02
N PRO A 231 -9.59 25.08 10.52
CA PRO A 231 -10.91 24.65 10.04
C PRO A 231 -12.02 25.70 10.28
N ARG A 232 -11.82 26.64 11.21
CA ARG A 232 -12.83 27.68 11.53
C ARG A 232 -12.81 28.86 10.55
N ASN A 233 -11.66 29.20 9.96
CA ASN A 233 -11.52 30.41 9.15
C ASN A 233 -10.78 30.22 7.81
N GLY A 234 -10.34 29.00 7.49
CA GLY A 234 -9.67 28.66 6.24
C GLY A 234 -8.28 29.29 6.04
N ARG A 235 -7.74 29.98 7.05
CA ARG A 235 -6.39 30.59 6.97
C ARG A 235 -5.33 29.54 7.30
N LEU A 236 -4.22 29.61 6.59
CA LEU A 236 -3.05 28.77 6.90
C LEU A 236 -2.64 28.97 8.35
N LEU A 237 -2.33 27.86 9.01
CA LEU A 237 -1.77 27.87 10.35
C LEU A 237 -0.36 28.48 10.34
N PRO A 238 0.03 29.23 11.40
CA PRO A 238 1.37 29.74 11.50
C PRO A 238 2.38 28.60 11.68
N ASP A 239 3.66 28.93 11.48
CA ASP A 239 4.79 28.06 11.80
C ASP A 239 4.80 26.70 11.06
N GLY A 240 4.15 26.64 9.89
CA GLY A 240 4.15 25.44 9.05
C GLY A 240 3.32 24.26 9.55
N LYS A 241 2.54 24.45 10.63
CA LYS A 241 1.81 23.37 11.32
C LYS A 241 0.63 22.82 10.53
N LEU A 242 0.24 21.60 10.86
CA LEU A 242 -0.97 20.92 10.43
C LEU A 242 -2.11 21.12 11.42
N ALA A 243 -3.35 21.07 10.95
CA ALA A 243 -4.53 21.34 11.75
C ALA A 243 -4.81 20.23 12.77
N LEU A 244 -5.07 20.65 14.01
CA LEU A 244 -5.58 19.82 15.09
C LEU A 244 -6.67 20.60 15.86
N VAL A 245 -7.68 19.88 16.33
CA VAL A 245 -8.75 20.41 17.20
C VAL A 245 -8.82 19.52 18.45
N GLY A 246 -8.61 20.08 19.62
CA GLY A 246 -8.59 19.28 20.85
C GLY A 246 -7.49 18.20 20.90
N GLY A 247 -6.47 18.32 20.04
CA GLY A 247 -5.40 17.33 19.92
C GLY A 247 -5.70 16.18 18.96
N HIS A 248 -6.83 16.19 18.26
CA HIS A 248 -7.23 15.24 17.21
C HIS A 248 -7.32 15.93 15.85
N LEU A 249 -7.45 15.16 14.79
CA LEU A 249 -7.69 15.69 13.45
C LEU A 249 -9.04 16.42 13.41
N PRO A 250 -9.15 17.56 12.71
CA PRO A 250 -10.45 18.13 12.41
C PRO A 250 -11.25 17.22 11.49
N THR A 251 -12.57 17.41 11.42
CA THR A 251 -13.42 16.67 10.48
C THR A 251 -13.76 17.52 9.26
N GLU A 252 -14.06 16.85 8.15
CA GLU A 252 -14.57 17.43 6.92
C GLU A 252 -15.76 16.61 6.40
N THR A 253 -16.69 17.27 5.70
CA THR A 253 -17.81 16.59 5.05
C THR A 253 -17.36 15.95 3.75
N VAL A 254 -17.50 14.64 3.63
CA VAL A 254 -17.19 13.88 2.42
C VAL A 254 -18.48 13.41 1.75
N GLY A 255 -18.44 13.35 0.41
CA GLY A 255 -19.56 12.87 -0.40
C GLY A 255 -19.83 11.37 -0.21
N ALA A 256 -21.00 10.91 -0.67
CA ALA A 256 -21.48 9.53 -0.53
C ALA A 256 -20.57 8.44 -1.15
N ASP A 257 -19.59 8.81 -1.94
CA ASP A 257 -18.72 7.88 -2.66
C ASP A 257 -17.67 7.20 -1.77
N ILE A 258 -17.37 7.75 -0.59
CA ILE A 258 -16.35 7.22 0.35
C ILE A 258 -16.98 6.31 1.41
N GLY A 259 -18.13 5.72 1.11
CA GLY A 259 -18.75 4.69 1.94
C GLY A 259 -19.78 5.18 2.95
N ARG A 260 -19.76 6.47 3.35
CA ARG A 260 -20.80 7.10 4.18
C ARG A 260 -20.85 8.59 3.91
N PRO A 261 -21.99 9.19 3.61
CA PRO A 261 -22.16 10.62 3.74
C PRO A 261 -22.00 10.98 5.21
N GLY A 262 -21.10 11.89 5.51
CA GLY A 262 -20.87 12.32 6.89
C GLY A 262 -19.53 13.01 7.05
N GLU A 263 -19.22 13.35 8.27
CA GLU A 263 -17.94 13.92 8.64
C GLU A 263 -16.89 12.82 8.79
N VAL A 264 -15.78 12.94 8.08
CA VAL A 264 -14.59 12.09 8.21
C VAL A 264 -13.43 12.96 8.66
N GLU A 265 -12.47 12.42 9.37
CA GLU A 265 -11.29 13.16 9.78
C GLU A 265 -10.49 13.66 8.56
N LEU A 266 -10.06 14.91 8.62
CA LEU A 266 -9.29 15.59 7.58
C LEU A 266 -7.83 15.07 7.59
N ALA A 267 -7.45 14.39 6.54
CA ALA A 267 -6.09 13.90 6.31
C ALA A 267 -5.69 14.12 4.84
N GLY A 268 -4.46 13.89 4.48
CA GLY A 268 -4.01 13.93 3.09
C GLY A 268 -4.84 12.97 2.22
N VAL A 269 -4.95 11.73 2.67
CA VAL A 269 -5.79 10.68 2.09
C VAL A 269 -6.70 10.14 3.17
N ASN A 270 -8.01 10.18 2.97
CA ASN A 270 -9.01 9.73 3.94
C ASN A 270 -10.07 8.76 3.38
N GLY A 271 -9.79 8.11 2.25
CA GLY A 271 -10.57 6.99 1.76
C GLY A 271 -10.50 5.77 2.69
N ASN A 272 -11.53 4.91 2.68
CA ASN A 272 -11.57 3.68 3.50
C ASN A 272 -11.19 3.91 4.97
N TRP A 273 -11.66 5.03 5.55
CA TRP A 273 -11.27 5.51 6.88
C TRP A 273 -11.79 4.60 7.99
N TRP A 274 -10.96 4.39 9.00
CA TRP A 274 -11.32 3.73 10.25
C TRP A 274 -10.35 4.16 11.36
N LEU A 275 -10.66 3.79 12.59
CA LEU A 275 -9.93 4.20 13.79
C LEU A 275 -8.42 3.93 13.75
N GLY A 276 -7.99 2.84 13.09
CA GLY A 276 -6.54 2.55 12.95
C GLY A 276 -5.80 3.61 12.14
N LEU A 277 -6.44 4.17 11.11
CA LEU A 277 -5.89 5.33 10.39
C LEU A 277 -5.90 6.59 11.23
N SER A 278 -7.01 6.85 11.94
CA SER A 278 -7.14 7.98 12.88
C SER A 278 -5.98 8.05 13.87
N VAL A 279 -5.63 6.89 14.47
CA VAL A 279 -4.51 6.79 15.43
C VAL A 279 -3.20 7.26 14.81
N PHE A 280 -2.79 6.66 13.68
CA PHE A 280 -1.49 6.98 13.08
C PHE A 280 -1.45 8.40 12.50
N HIS A 281 -2.51 8.85 11.85
CA HIS A 281 -2.57 10.23 11.36
C HIS A 281 -2.47 11.23 12.50
N THR A 282 -3.21 11.03 13.59
CA THR A 282 -3.13 11.91 14.77
C THR A 282 -1.72 11.95 15.37
N ILE A 283 -1.08 10.80 15.52
CA ILE A 283 0.30 10.71 16.05
C ILE A 283 1.27 11.47 15.15
N PHE A 284 1.26 11.23 13.84
CA PHE A 284 2.23 11.84 12.92
C PHE A 284 1.92 13.31 12.60
N VAL A 285 0.68 13.76 12.69
CA VAL A 285 0.36 15.21 12.66
C VAL A 285 0.89 15.91 13.91
N ARG A 286 0.78 15.29 15.09
CA ARG A 286 1.41 15.82 16.32
C ARG A 286 2.92 15.84 16.22
N GLU A 287 3.54 14.79 15.66
CA GLU A 287 4.98 14.73 15.44
C GLU A 287 5.44 15.82 14.47
N HIS A 288 4.75 15.99 13.32
CA HIS A 288 5.03 17.08 12.40
C HIS A 288 5.00 18.45 13.09
N ASN A 289 3.95 18.71 13.89
CA ASN A 289 3.82 19.97 14.62
C ASN A 289 4.93 20.16 15.66
N HIS A 290 5.32 19.09 16.34
CA HIS A 290 6.45 19.10 17.28
C HIS A 290 7.78 19.38 16.55
N LEU A 291 8.00 18.78 15.38
CA LEU A 291 9.16 19.05 14.54
C LEU A 291 9.21 20.52 14.11
N CYS A 292 8.08 21.13 13.75
CA CYS A 292 8.01 22.56 13.45
C CYS A 292 8.48 23.42 14.66
N ASP A 293 8.02 23.10 15.87
CA ASP A 293 8.42 23.81 17.09
C ASP A 293 9.93 23.64 17.36
N ARG A 294 10.46 22.43 17.22
CA ARG A 294 11.88 22.15 17.40
C ARG A 294 12.75 22.86 16.36
N LEU A 295 12.36 22.81 15.10
CA LEU A 295 13.07 23.48 14.00
C LEU A 295 13.08 25.01 14.21
N LYS A 296 11.96 25.59 14.67
CA LYS A 296 11.87 27.01 14.97
C LYS A 296 12.82 27.43 16.13
N ALA A 297 12.93 26.57 17.15
CA ALA A 297 13.85 26.81 18.26
C ALA A 297 15.33 26.67 17.86
N GLU A 298 15.66 25.66 17.07
CA GLU A 298 17.04 25.36 16.66
C GLU A 298 17.55 26.32 15.56
N TYR A 299 16.66 26.79 14.68
CA TYR A 299 16.97 27.67 13.55
C TYR A 299 16.12 28.95 13.59
N PRO A 300 16.37 29.88 14.53
CA PRO A 300 15.49 31.04 14.78
C PRO A 300 15.28 31.94 13.56
N GLU A 301 16.29 32.10 12.72
CA GLU A 301 16.20 32.98 11.55
C GLU A 301 15.34 32.32 10.42
N GLN A 302 15.65 31.08 10.07
CA GLN A 302 14.89 30.33 9.08
C GLN A 302 13.47 29.99 9.59
N GLY A 303 13.34 29.77 10.89
CA GLY A 303 12.09 29.48 11.59
C GLY A 303 11.06 30.63 11.60
N LYS A 304 11.42 31.84 11.14
CA LYS A 304 10.48 32.93 10.85
C LYS A 304 9.63 32.64 9.59
N ASN A 305 10.10 31.74 8.72
CA ASN A 305 9.40 31.34 7.51
C ASN A 305 8.60 30.05 7.75
N GLY A 306 7.29 30.15 7.86
CA GLY A 306 6.40 29.01 8.08
C GLY A 306 6.42 27.98 6.93
N GLU A 307 6.70 28.39 5.68
CA GLU A 307 6.85 27.44 4.57
C GLU A 307 8.13 26.62 4.69
N TRP A 308 9.23 27.25 5.07
CA TRP A 308 10.48 26.54 5.37
C TRP A 308 10.31 25.51 6.48
N LEU A 309 9.61 25.87 7.57
CA LEU A 309 9.31 24.96 8.68
C LEU A 309 8.47 23.77 8.19
N PHE A 310 7.41 24.03 7.41
CA PHE A 310 6.56 22.98 6.83
C PHE A 310 7.38 22.00 5.98
N GLN A 311 8.16 22.51 5.04
CA GLN A 311 8.93 21.67 4.14
C GLN A 311 9.99 20.83 4.88
N LYS A 312 10.68 21.40 5.85
CA LYS A 312 11.67 20.65 6.65
C LYS A 312 11.02 19.59 7.54
N ALA A 313 9.93 19.93 8.21
CA ALA A 313 9.16 18.98 9.01
C ALA A 313 8.58 17.84 8.13
N ARG A 314 8.07 18.16 6.92
CA ARG A 314 7.59 17.16 5.96
C ARG A 314 8.70 16.18 5.56
N LEU A 315 9.90 16.68 5.21
CA LEU A 315 11.04 15.83 4.86
C LEU A 315 11.44 14.90 6.01
N ILE A 316 11.51 15.41 7.24
CA ILE A 316 11.87 14.61 8.42
C ILE A 316 10.79 13.56 8.70
N THR A 317 9.51 13.94 8.63
CA THR A 317 8.38 13.01 8.84
C THR A 317 8.39 11.90 7.79
N ALA A 318 8.57 12.22 6.51
CA ALA A 318 8.65 11.23 5.44
C ALA A 318 9.83 10.24 5.66
N ALA A 319 11.01 10.76 6.01
CA ALA A 319 12.17 9.94 6.33
C ALA A 319 11.94 9.05 7.57
N LEU A 320 11.25 9.56 8.60
CA LEU A 320 10.89 8.80 9.80
C LEU A 320 9.94 7.64 9.45
N LEU A 321 8.88 7.89 8.67
CA LEU A 321 7.95 6.87 8.22
C LEU A 321 8.66 5.78 7.40
N ALA A 322 9.50 6.18 6.44
CA ALA A 322 10.27 5.26 5.63
C ALA A 322 11.23 4.40 6.48
N LYS A 323 11.90 5.01 7.48
CA LYS A 323 12.76 4.28 8.41
C LYS A 323 11.98 3.26 9.23
N ILE A 324 10.86 3.66 9.85
CA ILE A 324 10.03 2.76 10.66
C ILE A 324 9.59 1.56 9.81
N HIS A 325 9.06 1.82 8.61
CA HIS A 325 8.60 0.75 7.74
C HIS A 325 9.74 -0.19 7.32
N THR A 326 10.92 0.36 6.95
CA THR A 326 12.04 -0.42 6.41
C THR A 326 12.75 -1.25 7.48
N VAL A 327 13.09 -0.65 8.64
CA VAL A 327 13.98 -1.31 9.62
C VAL A 327 13.28 -1.85 10.87
N GLU A 328 12.01 -1.49 11.07
CA GLU A 328 11.24 -1.90 12.25
C GLU A 328 10.04 -2.77 11.87
N TRP A 329 9.08 -2.26 11.10
CA TRP A 329 7.83 -2.95 10.76
C TRP A 329 8.07 -4.19 9.87
N THR A 330 8.74 -4.02 8.73
CA THR A 330 8.95 -5.12 7.77
C THR A 330 9.73 -6.30 8.39
N PRO A 331 10.85 -6.09 9.14
CA PRO A 331 11.54 -7.19 9.81
C PRO A 331 10.76 -7.82 10.96
N ALA A 332 9.79 -7.13 11.56
CA ALA A 332 8.93 -7.70 12.59
C ALA A 332 7.86 -8.63 11.98
N VAL A 333 7.25 -8.22 10.87
CA VAL A 333 6.22 -8.99 10.17
C VAL A 333 6.82 -10.19 9.43
N LEU A 334 7.96 -10.00 8.75
CA LEU A 334 8.63 -11.01 7.93
C LEU A 334 9.96 -11.44 8.58
N HIS A 335 9.86 -12.16 9.67
CA HIS A 335 10.99 -12.47 10.54
C HIS A 335 11.91 -13.56 9.97
N THR A 336 12.85 -13.20 9.08
CA THR A 336 13.96 -14.06 8.67
C THR A 336 15.30 -13.35 8.86
N PRO A 337 16.40 -14.06 9.22
CA PRO A 337 17.72 -13.45 9.38
C PRO A 337 18.19 -12.70 8.12
N THR A 338 17.92 -13.25 6.93
CA THR A 338 18.30 -12.65 5.66
C THR A 338 17.54 -11.33 5.41
N LEU A 339 16.23 -11.30 5.67
CA LEU A 339 15.43 -10.10 5.50
C LEU A 339 15.85 -9.02 6.49
N ARG A 340 15.97 -9.38 7.78
CA ARG A 340 16.39 -8.45 8.83
C ARG A 340 17.72 -7.78 8.49
N PHE A 341 18.71 -8.56 8.07
CA PHE A 341 19.99 -8.02 7.63
C PHE A 341 19.85 -7.18 6.35
N GLY A 342 19.11 -7.68 5.36
CA GLY A 342 18.90 -6.99 4.07
C GLY A 342 18.21 -5.64 4.24
N MET A 343 17.20 -5.52 5.09
CA MET A 343 16.49 -4.26 5.35
C MET A 343 17.36 -3.25 6.10
N ARG A 344 18.16 -3.70 7.07
CA ARG A 344 19.15 -2.83 7.74
C ARG A 344 20.24 -2.37 6.77
N ALA A 345 20.74 -3.28 5.93
CA ALA A 345 21.72 -2.93 4.90
C ALA A 345 21.16 -2.00 3.82
N ASN A 346 19.87 -2.16 3.45
CA ASN A 346 19.20 -1.23 2.55
C ASN A 346 19.13 0.19 3.12
N TRP A 347 18.91 0.33 4.43
CA TRP A 347 18.86 1.63 5.10
C TRP A 347 20.25 2.20 5.37
N TRP A 348 21.11 1.45 6.07
CA TRP A 348 22.42 1.92 6.58
C TRP A 348 23.62 1.54 5.71
N GLY A 349 23.42 0.82 4.62
CA GLY A 349 24.50 0.20 3.86
C GLY A 349 25.00 -1.11 4.49
N LEU A 350 25.84 -1.83 3.75
CA LEU A 350 26.43 -3.11 4.20
C LEU A 350 27.39 -2.96 5.37
N LEU A 351 27.97 -1.78 5.59
CA LEU A 351 28.87 -1.50 6.71
C LEU A 351 28.11 -1.20 8.01
N GLY A 352 26.82 -0.92 7.92
CA GLY A 352 25.92 -0.78 9.05
C GLY A 352 25.86 0.63 9.66
N GLU A 353 24.95 0.76 10.63
CA GLU A 353 24.55 2.05 11.24
C GLU A 353 25.71 2.77 11.94
N GLU A 354 26.53 2.03 12.71
CA GLU A 354 27.63 2.62 13.47
C GLU A 354 28.72 3.20 12.56
N PHE A 355 29.00 2.50 11.46
CA PHE A 355 29.94 2.98 10.45
C PHE A 355 29.42 4.23 9.76
N GLU A 356 28.16 4.22 9.34
CA GLU A 356 27.55 5.37 8.65
C GLU A 356 27.44 6.59 9.56
N ARG A 357 27.11 6.40 10.85
CA ARG A 357 27.11 7.49 11.84
C ARG A 357 28.50 8.08 12.10
N GLY A 358 29.54 7.22 12.10
CA GLY A 358 30.92 7.67 12.39
C GLY A 358 31.65 8.29 11.21
N PHE A 359 31.43 7.78 10.01
CA PHE A 359 32.20 8.13 8.81
C PHE A 359 31.35 8.73 7.67
N GLY A 360 30.02 8.73 7.82
CA GLY A 360 29.09 9.15 6.78
C GLY A 360 29.08 8.18 5.58
N ARG A 361 28.42 8.61 4.50
CA ARG A 361 28.30 7.84 3.27
C ARG A 361 29.60 7.94 2.43
N ILE A 362 30.43 6.94 2.49
CA ILE A 362 31.69 6.88 1.73
C ILE A 362 31.47 6.33 0.30
N ILE A 363 30.49 5.44 0.12
CA ILE A 363 30.27 4.71 -1.14
C ILE A 363 29.00 5.22 -1.81
N ARG A 364 29.10 5.66 -3.07
CA ARG A 364 27.95 6.18 -3.85
C ARG A 364 26.87 5.14 -4.17
N SER A 365 27.23 3.85 -4.20
CA SER A 365 26.26 2.77 -4.48
C SER A 365 25.27 2.62 -3.33
N GLU A 366 23.97 2.71 -3.59
CA GLU A 366 22.91 2.49 -2.61
C GLU A 366 23.01 1.12 -1.90
N ALA A 367 23.38 0.07 -2.64
CA ALA A 367 23.52 -1.27 -2.06
C ALA A 367 24.58 -1.34 -0.96
N PHE A 368 25.62 -0.49 -1.01
CA PHE A 368 26.69 -0.46 -0.02
C PHE A 368 26.60 0.73 0.93
N GLY A 369 26.15 1.88 0.46
CA GLY A 369 26.12 3.13 1.23
C GLY A 369 24.76 3.41 1.90
N GLY A 370 23.74 2.63 1.61
CA GLY A 370 22.41 2.84 2.17
C GLY A 370 21.64 4.03 1.57
N ILE A 371 20.50 4.36 2.18
CA ILE A 371 19.60 5.44 1.74
C ILE A 371 20.03 6.82 2.28
N PRO A 372 20.34 7.00 3.58
CA PRO A 372 20.75 8.31 4.11
C PRO A 372 21.90 8.93 3.31
N GLN A 373 21.85 10.24 3.11
CA GLN A 373 22.84 11.01 2.33
C GLN A 373 22.95 10.58 0.85
N SER A 374 21.95 9.86 0.31
CA SER A 374 21.86 9.64 -1.15
C SER A 374 21.64 10.98 -1.85
N PRO A 375 22.28 11.22 -3.01
CA PRO A 375 21.99 12.39 -3.82
C PRO A 375 20.50 12.39 -4.23
N PRO A 376 19.83 13.55 -4.29
CA PRO A 376 18.45 13.65 -4.78
C PRO A 376 18.41 13.68 -6.32
N GLU A 377 19.11 12.75 -6.95
CA GLU A 377 19.28 12.67 -8.40
C GLU A 377 18.89 11.26 -8.85
N HIS A 378 18.59 11.15 -10.13
CA HIS A 378 18.18 9.88 -10.73
C HIS A 378 19.16 8.73 -10.43
N HIS A 379 18.65 7.62 -9.89
CA HIS A 379 19.43 6.46 -9.48
C HIS A 379 19.49 5.38 -10.58
N ALA A 380 19.57 5.80 -11.83
CA ALA A 380 19.77 4.95 -13.02
C ALA A 380 18.65 3.91 -13.31
N ALA A 381 17.45 4.08 -12.79
CA ALA A 381 16.28 3.28 -13.17
C ALA A 381 14.99 4.05 -12.90
N ALA A 382 13.99 3.83 -13.73
CA ALA A 382 12.65 4.33 -13.51
C ALA A 382 12.13 3.91 -12.12
N TYR A 383 11.42 4.80 -11.44
CA TYR A 383 10.80 4.53 -10.16
C TYR A 383 9.28 4.67 -10.29
N ALA A 384 8.58 3.58 -9.99
CA ALA A 384 7.14 3.57 -9.85
C ALA A 384 6.71 2.46 -8.89
N MET A 385 5.58 2.66 -8.22
CA MET A 385 4.86 1.56 -7.57
C MET A 385 4.32 0.63 -8.66
N THR A 386 4.36 -0.68 -8.41
CA THR A 386 3.96 -1.68 -9.40
C THR A 386 2.60 -2.28 -9.05
N GLU A 387 1.87 -2.77 -10.05
CA GLU A 387 0.61 -3.48 -9.82
C GLU A 387 0.82 -4.72 -8.93
N GLU A 388 1.94 -5.41 -9.11
CA GLU A 388 2.29 -6.58 -8.29
C GLU A 388 2.56 -6.18 -6.83
N PHE A 389 3.16 -5.01 -6.59
CA PHE A 389 3.33 -4.49 -5.24
C PHE A 389 1.97 -4.17 -4.59
N ALA A 390 1.07 -3.51 -5.34
CA ALA A 390 -0.27 -3.20 -4.86
C ALA A 390 -1.05 -4.47 -4.52
N ALA A 391 -0.91 -5.54 -5.33
CA ALA A 391 -1.57 -6.83 -5.10
C ALA A 391 -1.10 -7.52 -3.82
N VAL A 392 0.22 -7.61 -3.58
CA VAL A 392 0.76 -8.32 -2.39
C VAL A 392 0.49 -7.58 -1.07
N TYR A 393 0.20 -6.28 -1.11
CA TYR A 393 -0.15 -5.50 0.08
C TYR A 393 -1.64 -5.60 0.45
N ARG A 394 -2.45 -6.38 -0.26
CA ARG A 394 -3.84 -6.69 0.11
C ARG A 394 -3.91 -7.74 1.22
N MET A 395 -3.50 -7.37 2.41
CA MET A 395 -3.43 -8.26 3.57
C MET A 395 -4.67 -8.12 4.47
N HIS A 396 -5.86 -8.08 3.89
CA HIS A 396 -7.12 -7.85 4.61
C HIS A 396 -7.42 -8.90 5.69
N SER A 397 -6.90 -10.13 5.56
CA SER A 397 -7.04 -11.16 6.60
C SER A 397 -6.43 -10.77 7.95
N LEU A 398 -5.52 -9.78 7.98
CA LEU A 398 -5.00 -9.22 9.22
C LEU A 398 -6.08 -8.51 10.06
N MET A 399 -7.21 -8.06 9.45
CA MET A 399 -8.24 -7.30 10.13
C MET A 399 -9.12 -8.23 10.97
N PRO A 400 -9.31 -7.96 12.28
CA PRO A 400 -10.38 -8.56 13.08
C PRO A 400 -11.76 -8.08 12.62
N ASP A 401 -12.83 -8.83 12.96
CA ASP A 401 -14.20 -8.36 12.79
C ASP A 401 -14.63 -7.44 13.95
N ASP A 402 -14.10 -7.72 15.16
CA ASP A 402 -14.42 -7.01 16.40
C ASP A 402 -13.15 -6.49 17.09
N TYR A 403 -13.31 -5.38 17.83
CA TYR A 403 -12.26 -4.67 18.53
C TYR A 403 -12.69 -4.38 19.96
N SER A 404 -11.94 -4.92 20.93
CA SER A 404 -12.16 -4.67 22.36
C SER A 404 -11.27 -3.53 22.84
N PHE A 405 -11.90 -2.47 23.35
CA PHE A 405 -11.21 -1.31 23.88
C PHE A 405 -11.12 -1.38 25.41
N ARG A 406 -9.96 -1.02 25.93
CA ARG A 406 -9.60 -1.12 27.34
C ARG A 406 -8.83 0.14 27.77
N ARG A 407 -8.92 0.51 29.04
CA ARG A 407 -8.13 1.62 29.58
C ARG A 407 -6.67 1.20 29.75
N HIS A 408 -5.77 2.05 29.32
CA HIS A 408 -4.33 1.80 29.45
C HIS A 408 -3.85 1.87 30.91
N ALA A 409 -4.60 2.54 31.79
CA ALA A 409 -4.21 2.76 33.18
C ALA A 409 -4.39 1.51 34.06
N ASP A 410 -5.44 0.73 33.84
CA ASP A 410 -5.85 -0.36 34.73
C ASP A 410 -6.41 -1.59 34.00
N ASP A 411 -6.35 -1.58 32.67
CA ASP A 411 -6.86 -2.65 31.81
C ASP A 411 -8.39 -2.90 31.92
N SER A 412 -9.15 -1.97 32.50
CA SER A 412 -10.59 -2.09 32.58
C SER A 412 -11.25 -1.94 31.20
N ALA A 413 -12.33 -2.71 30.97
CA ALA A 413 -13.05 -2.68 29.70
C ALA A 413 -13.76 -1.33 29.49
N ILE A 414 -13.69 -0.81 28.26
CA ILE A 414 -14.44 0.37 27.80
C ILE A 414 -15.62 -0.09 26.94
N ALA A 415 -15.34 -0.74 25.82
CA ALA A 415 -16.34 -1.18 24.85
C ALA A 415 -15.79 -2.27 23.94
N THR A 416 -16.68 -3.04 23.29
CA THR A 416 -16.34 -3.85 22.12
C THR A 416 -17.12 -3.30 20.94
N LYS A 417 -16.46 -3.06 19.82
CA LYS A 417 -17.02 -2.46 18.60
C LYS A 417 -16.66 -3.33 17.40
N THR A 418 -17.55 -3.43 16.47
CA THR A 418 -17.28 -4.02 15.15
C THR A 418 -16.45 -3.04 14.29
N LEU A 419 -15.82 -3.54 13.23
CA LEU A 419 -15.12 -2.69 12.26
C LEU A 419 -16.03 -1.57 11.71
N LEU A 420 -17.30 -1.85 11.46
CA LEU A 420 -18.26 -0.87 10.94
C LEU A 420 -18.58 0.25 11.94
N GLU A 421 -18.52 -0.01 13.24
CA GLU A 421 -18.77 0.99 14.28
C GLU A 421 -17.60 1.94 14.51
N ILE A 422 -16.41 1.55 14.04
CA ILE A 422 -15.17 2.36 14.13
C ILE A 422 -14.65 2.81 12.77
N ALA A 423 -15.48 2.77 11.71
CA ALA A 423 -15.12 3.16 10.36
C ALA A 423 -15.86 4.43 9.90
N GLY A 424 -15.28 5.13 8.91
CA GLY A 424 -15.80 6.39 8.41
C GLY A 424 -15.89 7.46 9.51
N GLY A 425 -16.95 8.24 9.50
CA GLY A 425 -17.19 9.30 10.50
C GLY A 425 -17.36 8.80 11.94
N ARG A 426 -17.63 7.50 12.14
CA ARG A 426 -17.74 6.92 13.48
C ARG A 426 -16.39 6.72 14.18
N ALA A 427 -15.29 6.70 13.41
CA ALA A 427 -13.95 6.54 13.96
C ALA A 427 -13.65 7.62 15.00
N HIS A 428 -13.97 8.89 14.69
CA HIS A 428 -13.76 10.01 15.59
C HIS A 428 -14.61 9.92 16.87
N GLY A 429 -15.82 9.39 16.77
CA GLY A 429 -16.77 9.32 17.91
C GLY A 429 -16.26 8.46 19.07
N LEU A 430 -15.37 7.48 18.83
CA LEU A 430 -14.82 6.69 19.93
C LEU A 430 -13.96 7.51 20.91
N TYR A 431 -13.39 8.63 20.49
CA TYR A 431 -12.61 9.50 21.37
C TYR A 431 -13.45 10.23 22.44
N GLU A 432 -14.78 10.16 22.39
CA GLU A 432 -15.67 10.57 23.47
C GLU A 432 -15.67 9.56 24.63
N GLU A 433 -15.41 8.25 24.33
CA GLU A 433 -15.42 7.16 25.31
C GLU A 433 -14.01 6.75 25.75
N ALA A 434 -13.00 6.86 24.87
CA ALA A 434 -11.63 6.39 25.04
C ALA A 434 -10.61 7.43 24.62
N SER A 435 -9.54 7.59 25.38
CA SER A 435 -8.43 8.44 24.99
C SER A 435 -7.62 7.80 23.82
N LEU A 436 -6.81 8.61 23.12
CA LEU A 436 -5.87 8.08 22.12
C LEU A 436 -4.93 7.02 22.75
N ALA A 437 -4.50 7.21 24.00
CA ALA A 437 -3.66 6.25 24.71
C ALA A 437 -4.39 4.91 24.96
N ASP A 438 -5.68 4.95 25.31
CA ASP A 438 -6.50 3.75 25.49
C ASP A 438 -6.67 2.98 24.16
N VAL A 439 -6.88 3.69 23.07
CA VAL A 439 -6.99 3.08 21.73
C VAL A 439 -5.67 2.44 21.31
N VAL A 440 -4.55 3.15 21.45
CA VAL A 440 -3.22 2.60 21.14
C VAL A 440 -2.91 1.38 21.99
N TYR A 441 -3.21 1.43 23.30
CA TYR A 441 -3.05 0.30 24.22
C TYR A 441 -3.88 -0.90 23.78
N SER A 442 -5.16 -0.69 23.45
CA SER A 442 -6.06 -1.74 23.01
C SER A 442 -5.57 -2.42 21.72
N PHE A 443 -5.10 -1.64 20.75
CA PHE A 443 -4.54 -2.17 19.51
C PHE A 443 -3.19 -2.87 19.72
N ALA A 444 -2.37 -2.39 20.66
CA ALA A 444 -1.08 -2.98 20.98
C ALA A 444 -1.20 -4.33 21.70
N THR A 445 -2.31 -4.57 22.42
CA THR A 445 -2.56 -5.80 23.18
C THR A 445 -3.45 -6.82 22.46
N ALA A 446 -4.17 -6.41 21.41
CA ALA A 446 -5.00 -7.30 20.59
C ALA A 446 -4.21 -7.90 19.41
N ASN A 447 -4.49 -9.15 19.06
CA ASN A 447 -3.84 -9.83 17.94
C ASN A 447 -4.61 -9.61 16.63
N PRO A 448 -3.92 -9.38 15.48
CA PRO A 448 -4.51 -9.39 14.16
C PRO A 448 -4.78 -10.81 13.67
N GLY A 449 -5.49 -10.94 12.53
CA GLY A 449 -5.75 -12.22 11.88
C GLY A 449 -4.51 -12.81 11.21
N LEU A 450 -4.43 -14.14 11.15
CA LEU A 450 -3.43 -14.87 10.40
C LEU A 450 -3.75 -14.84 8.90
N LEU A 451 -2.73 -14.68 8.05
CA LEU A 451 -2.85 -14.71 6.59
C LEU A 451 -2.91 -16.18 6.11
N VAL A 452 -4.08 -16.77 6.20
CA VAL A 452 -4.36 -18.16 5.78
C VAL A 452 -5.77 -18.26 5.20
N LEU A 453 -6.06 -19.35 4.52
CA LEU A 453 -7.42 -19.68 4.08
C LEU A 453 -8.38 -19.77 5.28
N HIS A 454 -9.67 -19.55 5.00
CA HIS A 454 -10.74 -19.51 6.01
C HIS A 454 -10.47 -18.53 7.17
N ASN A 455 -9.87 -17.36 6.83
CA ASN A 455 -9.62 -16.31 7.83
C ASN A 455 -9.76 -14.87 7.29
N TYR A 456 -10.39 -14.69 6.15
CA TYR A 456 -10.71 -13.35 5.63
C TYR A 456 -11.90 -12.75 6.41
N PRO A 457 -11.90 -11.46 6.80
CA PRO A 457 -12.96 -10.86 7.62
C PRO A 457 -14.32 -10.94 6.96
N ASN A 458 -15.31 -11.49 7.67
CA ASN A 458 -16.67 -11.61 7.15
C ASN A 458 -17.30 -10.23 6.93
N THR A 459 -16.97 -9.25 7.76
CA THR A 459 -17.38 -7.85 7.58
C THR A 459 -16.95 -7.28 6.23
N LEU A 460 -15.73 -7.60 5.75
CA LEU A 460 -15.23 -7.11 4.46
C LEU A 460 -15.80 -7.91 3.27
N ARG A 461 -16.19 -9.17 3.48
CA ARG A 461 -16.84 -9.99 2.45
C ARG A 461 -18.29 -9.62 2.21
N ASN A 462 -18.93 -8.97 3.19
CA ASN A 462 -20.28 -8.46 3.13
C ASN A 462 -20.32 -7.01 3.62
N LEU A 463 -19.45 -6.19 3.07
CA LEU A 463 -19.31 -4.80 3.49
C LEU A 463 -20.50 -3.97 3.02
N ALA A 464 -21.46 -3.79 3.91
CA ALA A 464 -22.61 -2.92 3.67
C ALA A 464 -22.14 -1.45 3.66
N LYS A 465 -22.22 -0.81 2.51
CA LYS A 465 -22.08 0.64 2.41
C LYS A 465 -23.30 1.29 3.05
N GLN A 466 -23.07 2.14 4.05
CA GLN A 466 -24.14 2.67 4.92
C GLN A 466 -24.86 3.91 4.36
N ALA A 467 -25.28 3.88 3.12
CA ALA A 467 -26.22 4.87 2.58
C ALA A 467 -27.49 4.18 2.08
N PRO A 468 -28.66 4.83 2.03
CA PRO A 468 -29.90 4.23 1.56
C PRO A 468 -29.86 3.65 0.13
N SER A 469 -28.87 4.07 -0.67
CA SER A 469 -28.55 3.53 -2.01
C SER A 469 -27.28 2.69 -2.04
N ALA A 470 -26.75 2.31 -0.87
CA ALA A 470 -25.43 1.72 -0.77
C ALA A 470 -25.45 0.24 -1.09
N ARG A 471 -24.68 -0.12 -2.09
CA ARG A 471 -24.43 -1.51 -2.46
C ARG A 471 -23.53 -2.18 -1.44
N THR A 472 -23.87 -3.38 -1.02
CA THR A 472 -22.93 -4.29 -0.36
C THR A 472 -21.83 -4.64 -1.34
N VAL A 473 -20.60 -4.79 -0.87
CA VAL A 473 -19.46 -5.23 -1.68
C VAL A 473 -18.74 -6.38 -1.00
N ASP A 474 -18.27 -7.33 -1.81
CA ASP A 474 -17.37 -8.39 -1.37
C ASP A 474 -15.94 -7.97 -1.73
N VAL A 475 -15.20 -7.49 -0.73
CA VAL A 475 -13.82 -7.01 -0.95
C VAL A 475 -12.90 -8.16 -1.36
N ALA A 476 -13.12 -9.39 -0.88
CA ALA A 476 -12.31 -10.54 -1.25
C ALA A 476 -12.51 -10.93 -2.73
N ALA A 477 -13.76 -10.96 -3.20
CA ALA A 477 -14.06 -11.20 -4.62
C ALA A 477 -13.50 -10.07 -5.51
N ILE A 478 -13.56 -8.81 -5.02
CA ILE A 478 -12.97 -7.66 -5.72
C ILE A 478 -11.45 -7.78 -5.79
N ASP A 479 -10.77 -8.14 -4.71
CA ASP A 479 -9.31 -8.28 -4.69
C ASP A 479 -8.84 -9.31 -5.72
N ILE A 480 -9.48 -10.47 -5.77
CA ILE A 480 -9.21 -11.51 -6.77
C ILE A 480 -9.41 -10.99 -8.19
N LEU A 481 -10.57 -10.38 -8.45
CA LEU A 481 -10.93 -9.90 -9.78
C LEU A 481 -10.01 -8.76 -10.25
N ARG A 482 -9.58 -7.87 -9.35
CA ARG A 482 -8.66 -6.78 -9.67
C ARG A 482 -7.27 -7.26 -10.09
N ASP A 483 -6.76 -8.30 -9.46
CA ASP A 483 -5.46 -8.87 -9.86
C ASP A 483 -5.55 -9.43 -11.27
N ARG A 484 -6.62 -10.16 -11.59
CA ARG A 484 -6.88 -10.69 -12.93
C ARG A 484 -7.07 -9.59 -13.98
N GLU A 485 -7.94 -8.61 -13.70
CA GLU A 485 -8.23 -7.47 -14.58
C GLU A 485 -6.96 -6.67 -14.91
N ARG A 486 -6.10 -6.45 -13.93
CA ARG A 486 -4.90 -5.64 -14.07
C ARG A 486 -3.67 -6.42 -14.51
N GLY A 487 -3.83 -7.68 -14.85
CA GLY A 487 -2.75 -8.52 -15.35
C GLY A 487 -1.67 -8.82 -14.32
N VAL A 488 -2.03 -8.90 -13.04
CA VAL A 488 -1.14 -9.44 -12.02
C VAL A 488 -1.04 -10.96 -12.22
N PRO A 489 0.17 -11.53 -12.36
CA PRO A 489 0.30 -12.95 -12.63
C PRO A 489 -0.33 -13.84 -11.55
N ARG A 490 -0.92 -14.95 -11.97
CA ARG A 490 -1.38 -16.00 -11.05
C ARG A 490 -0.22 -16.51 -10.19
N TYR A 491 -0.51 -17.13 -9.05
CA TYR A 491 0.47 -17.47 -8.02
C TYR A 491 1.70 -18.20 -8.53
N ASN A 492 1.56 -19.23 -9.36
CA ASN A 492 2.69 -19.98 -9.89
C ASN A 492 3.57 -19.14 -10.82
N ALA A 493 2.97 -18.35 -11.71
CA ALA A 493 3.69 -17.40 -12.55
C ALA A 493 4.43 -16.35 -11.72
N PHE A 494 3.77 -15.81 -10.70
CA PHE A 494 4.37 -14.86 -9.75
C PHE A 494 5.58 -15.46 -9.01
N ARG A 495 5.50 -16.69 -8.55
CA ARG A 495 6.64 -17.40 -7.94
C ARG A 495 7.81 -17.56 -8.90
N ARG A 496 7.55 -17.92 -10.16
CA ARG A 496 8.59 -18.04 -11.19
C ARG A 496 9.28 -16.70 -11.44
N MET A 497 8.53 -15.59 -11.48
CA MET A 497 9.06 -14.25 -11.59
C MET A 497 10.05 -13.95 -10.44
N LEU A 498 9.72 -14.32 -9.21
CA LEU A 498 10.58 -14.17 -8.04
C LEU A 498 11.68 -15.26 -7.92
N ARG A 499 11.90 -16.05 -8.98
CA ARG A 499 12.84 -17.18 -8.99
C ARG A 499 12.58 -18.22 -7.89
N MET A 500 11.32 -18.38 -7.52
CA MET A 500 10.89 -19.40 -6.56
C MET A 500 10.35 -20.63 -7.30
N LYS A 501 10.52 -21.81 -6.69
CA LYS A 501 9.92 -23.03 -7.22
C LYS A 501 8.39 -22.91 -7.17
N ALA A 502 7.74 -23.10 -8.30
CA ALA A 502 6.29 -23.20 -8.38
C ALA A 502 5.83 -24.62 -8.00
N PRO A 503 4.80 -24.79 -7.15
CA PRO A 503 4.21 -26.10 -6.86
C PRO A 503 3.58 -26.69 -8.12
N LYS A 504 3.71 -28.02 -8.30
CA LYS A 504 3.18 -28.73 -9.47
C LYS A 504 1.81 -29.36 -9.21
N THR A 505 1.43 -29.47 -7.97
CA THR A 505 0.16 -30.04 -7.53
C THR A 505 -0.40 -29.23 -6.37
N PHE A 506 -1.69 -29.34 -6.11
CA PHE A 506 -2.33 -28.72 -4.96
C PHE A 506 -1.78 -29.28 -3.64
N LEU A 507 -1.43 -30.56 -3.60
CA LEU A 507 -0.80 -31.17 -2.42
C LEU A 507 0.59 -30.56 -2.13
N GLU A 508 1.38 -30.25 -3.17
CA GLU A 508 2.66 -29.53 -3.01
C GLU A 508 2.43 -28.08 -2.57
N LEU A 509 1.39 -27.40 -3.09
CA LEU A 509 1.01 -26.05 -2.71
C LEU A 509 0.66 -25.94 -1.23
N THR A 510 -0.12 -26.90 -0.71
CA THR A 510 -0.59 -26.93 0.69
C THR A 510 0.42 -27.53 1.67
N GLY A 511 1.62 -27.90 1.20
CA GLY A 511 2.65 -28.51 2.06
C GLY A 511 2.28 -29.90 2.57
N GLY A 512 1.39 -30.60 1.89
CA GLY A 512 0.95 -31.97 2.22
C GLY A 512 -0.41 -32.07 2.91
N ASP A 513 -1.10 -30.95 3.15
CA ASP A 513 -2.49 -30.96 3.65
C ASP A 513 -3.45 -31.40 2.54
N GLN A 514 -3.95 -32.63 2.68
CA GLN A 514 -4.83 -33.28 1.70
C GLN A 514 -6.21 -32.62 1.65
N ALA A 515 -6.75 -32.17 2.80
CA ALA A 515 -8.08 -31.57 2.85
C ALA A 515 -8.09 -30.24 2.10
N THR A 516 -7.17 -29.36 2.44
CA THR A 516 -7.02 -28.05 1.75
C THR A 516 -6.63 -28.23 0.29
N ALA A 517 -5.79 -29.22 -0.05
CA ALA A 517 -5.45 -29.53 -1.44
C ALA A 517 -6.67 -29.92 -2.26
N LYS A 518 -7.57 -30.73 -1.70
CA LYS A 518 -8.82 -31.13 -2.33
C LYS A 518 -9.78 -29.96 -2.55
N GLU A 519 -9.95 -29.09 -1.54
CA GLU A 519 -10.77 -27.87 -1.66
C GLU A 519 -10.29 -26.96 -2.81
N LEU A 520 -8.95 -26.76 -2.91
CA LEU A 520 -8.37 -25.97 -3.97
C LEU A 520 -8.55 -26.63 -5.34
N GLU A 521 -8.34 -27.95 -5.43
CA GLU A 521 -8.51 -28.71 -6.68
C GLU A 521 -9.94 -28.65 -7.19
N ASP A 522 -10.93 -28.79 -6.31
CA ASP A 522 -12.34 -28.75 -6.66
C ASP A 522 -12.79 -27.39 -7.21
N LEU A 523 -12.12 -26.30 -6.81
CA LEU A 523 -12.44 -24.95 -7.26
C LEU A 523 -11.60 -24.48 -8.46
N TYR A 524 -10.33 -24.81 -8.49
CA TYR A 524 -9.42 -24.29 -9.51
C TYR A 524 -9.16 -25.28 -10.66
N GLY A 525 -9.27 -26.58 -10.42
CA GLY A 525 -9.01 -27.63 -11.40
C GLY A 525 -7.53 -27.74 -11.82
N ASP A 526 -6.84 -26.62 -11.92
CA ASP A 526 -5.40 -26.53 -12.27
C ASP A 526 -4.66 -25.62 -11.29
N VAL A 527 -3.53 -26.10 -10.76
CA VAL A 527 -2.68 -25.35 -9.82
C VAL A 527 -2.08 -24.07 -10.45
N GLU A 528 -1.98 -24.00 -11.78
CA GLU A 528 -1.53 -22.80 -12.50
C GLU A 528 -2.58 -21.68 -12.47
N GLN A 529 -3.85 -22.00 -12.24
CA GLN A 529 -4.96 -21.04 -12.17
C GLN A 529 -5.15 -20.42 -10.77
N VAL A 530 -4.39 -20.85 -9.78
CA VAL A 530 -4.53 -20.33 -8.40
C VAL A 530 -4.19 -18.84 -8.37
N ASP A 531 -5.11 -18.03 -7.84
CA ASP A 531 -4.93 -16.59 -7.68
C ASP A 531 -3.79 -16.24 -6.72
N LEU A 532 -3.15 -15.09 -6.94
CA LEU A 532 -2.06 -14.63 -6.08
C LEU A 532 -2.51 -14.49 -4.62
N LEU A 533 -3.70 -13.94 -4.38
CA LEU A 533 -4.27 -13.76 -3.04
C LEU A 533 -4.47 -15.10 -2.31
N VAL A 534 -4.85 -16.15 -3.02
CA VAL A 534 -5.16 -17.48 -2.46
C VAL A 534 -3.90 -18.31 -2.23
N GLY A 535 -2.96 -18.31 -3.19
CA GLY A 535 -1.71 -19.08 -3.14
C GLY A 535 -0.68 -18.51 -2.18
#